data_62417a2ab69536182545cd481fd43d59
#
_entry.id   62417a2ab69536182545cd481fd43d59
#
_cell.length_a   1.000
_cell.length_b   1.000
_cell.length_c   1.000
_cell.angle_alpha   90.00
_cell.angle_beta   90.00
_cell.angle_gamma   90.00
#
_symmetry.space_group_name_H-M   'P 1'
#
loop_
_entity.id
_entity.type
_entity.pdbx_description
1 polymer ?
#
loop_
_entity_poly.entity_id
_entity_poly.type
_entity_poly.pdbx_seq_one_letter_code
_entity_poly.pdbx_strand_id
1 'polypeptide(L)'
;MYDLTYRPRRLRINPEMRDLVRETTLDVTDLIYPLFIVPGEGIKKEIDTLPGQYHLSVDEAVKVAQEAYDLGVRGVEIFGIPTYKDEQGSSAWDMSQPVQQAIKAIRKAVPNLLVISDVCLCQYTSTGHCGMIDDHEILNDETLPLLCKVAVSQAEAGAHMVAPSDMMDGRVGAIREALDAAGYTNVSIMSYAAKYASAYYGPFRGAVNSAPKFGDRKSYQMDPANRLEAFREIELDIAEGADIIMIKPALSYLDIVRETRDRYELPVAVYNVSGEYAMVKSAAAAGLIDEERLVMETMLSMKRAGAKIIITYHALDIAKWLQQ
;
A
#
# COMPACT_ATOMS: atom_id res chain seq x y z
N MET A 1 2.00 39.86 38.78
CA MET A 1 0.80 39.28 38.15
C MET A 1 1.08 39.27 36.65
N TYR A 2 0.99 38.12 35.99
CA TYR A 2 1.20 38.07 34.53
C TYR A 2 -0.04 38.56 33.82
N ASP A 3 0.11 39.50 32.93
CA ASP A 3 -0.98 39.91 32.01
C ASP A 3 -1.06 38.91 30.87
N LEU A 4 -1.96 37.92 31.00
CA LEU A 4 -2.15 36.83 30.06
C LEU A 4 -3.37 37.05 29.20
N THR A 5 -3.26 37.92 28.18
CA THR A 5 -4.28 38.12 27.16
C THR A 5 -4.57 36.83 26.38
N TYR A 6 -3.51 36.13 25.95
CA TYR A 6 -3.59 34.89 25.19
C TYR A 6 -3.42 33.67 26.10
N ARG A 7 -4.39 32.76 26.07
CA ARG A 7 -4.40 31.52 26.83
C ARG A 7 -4.80 30.35 25.95
N PRO A 8 -3.87 29.74 25.19
CA PRO A 8 -4.18 28.60 24.29
C PRO A 8 -4.85 27.42 25.00
N ARG A 9 -4.64 27.25 26.32
CA ARG A 9 -5.29 26.20 27.11
C ARG A 9 -6.81 26.30 27.13
N ARG A 10 -7.40 27.46 26.84
CA ARG A 10 -8.85 27.65 26.76
C ARG A 10 -9.52 26.72 25.76
N LEU A 11 -8.83 26.39 24.64
CA LEU A 11 -9.33 25.53 23.57
C LEU A 11 -9.10 24.03 23.82
N ARG A 12 -8.63 23.64 25.01
CA ARG A 12 -8.37 22.21 25.34
C ARG A 12 -8.77 21.82 26.77
N ILE A 13 -9.64 22.61 27.39
CA ILE A 13 -10.05 22.46 28.80
C ILE A 13 -10.88 21.20 29.06
N ASN A 14 -11.64 20.74 28.06
CA ASN A 14 -12.47 19.54 28.13
C ASN A 14 -12.53 18.87 26.74
N PRO A 15 -13.03 17.62 26.66
CA PRO A 15 -13.15 16.88 25.41
C PRO A 15 -13.99 17.62 24.35
N GLU A 16 -15.16 18.16 24.72
CA GLU A 16 -16.09 18.82 23.82
C GLU A 16 -15.44 20.01 23.12
N MET A 17 -14.66 20.81 23.86
CA MET A 17 -13.91 21.91 23.27
C MET A 17 -12.81 21.42 22.30
N ARG A 18 -12.11 20.35 22.67
CA ARG A 18 -11.09 19.76 21.78
C ARG A 18 -11.71 19.21 20.51
N ASP A 19 -12.88 18.59 20.60
CA ASP A 19 -13.59 18.04 19.43
C ASP A 19 -14.09 19.15 18.52
N LEU A 20 -14.61 20.24 19.10
CA LEU A 20 -15.10 21.40 18.35
C LEU A 20 -14.01 22.08 17.50
N VAL A 21 -12.78 22.14 18.00
CA VAL A 21 -11.66 22.84 17.33
C VAL A 21 -10.70 21.89 16.59
N ARG A 22 -11.06 20.61 16.50
CA ARG A 22 -10.22 19.59 15.85
C ARG A 22 -10.08 19.87 14.36
N GLU A 23 -8.83 20.00 13.89
CA GLU A 23 -8.51 20.30 12.50
C GLU A 23 -8.41 19.04 11.63
N THR A 24 -8.02 17.91 12.23
CA THR A 24 -7.75 16.66 11.53
C THR A 24 -8.63 15.54 12.07
N THR A 25 -9.32 14.85 11.17
CA THR A 25 -10.14 13.68 11.48
C THR A 25 -9.67 12.47 10.71
N LEU A 26 -9.93 11.30 11.27
CA LEU A 26 -9.75 10.00 10.61
C LEU A 26 -11.13 9.38 10.41
N ASP A 27 -11.39 8.94 9.19
CA ASP A 27 -12.62 8.22 8.83
C ASP A 27 -12.25 6.82 8.34
N VAL A 28 -13.12 5.84 8.57
CA VAL A 28 -12.90 4.46 8.12
C VAL A 28 -12.74 4.38 6.60
N THR A 29 -13.36 5.30 5.86
CA THR A 29 -13.25 5.39 4.39
C THR A 29 -11.90 5.92 3.89
N ASP A 30 -11.04 6.41 4.77
CA ASP A 30 -9.67 6.77 4.45
C ASP A 30 -8.73 5.54 4.37
N LEU A 31 -9.20 4.36 4.82
CA LEU A 31 -8.38 3.16 5.03
C LEU A 31 -8.48 2.19 3.86
N ILE A 32 -7.33 1.60 3.50
CA ILE A 32 -7.22 0.43 2.61
C ILE A 32 -6.59 -0.71 3.39
N TYR A 33 -7.18 -1.91 3.29
CA TYR A 33 -6.67 -3.10 3.97
C TYR A 33 -5.90 -4.01 3.01
N PRO A 34 -4.62 -4.33 3.28
CA PRO A 34 -3.81 -5.24 2.47
C PRO A 34 -4.15 -6.71 2.72
N LEU A 35 -4.25 -7.51 1.64
CA LEU A 35 -4.53 -8.94 1.66
C LEU A 35 -3.40 -9.74 1.01
N PHE A 36 -3.02 -10.85 1.60
CA PHE A 36 -1.98 -11.76 1.09
C PHE A 36 -2.62 -13.05 0.58
N ILE A 37 -2.66 -13.24 -0.73
CA ILE A 37 -3.36 -14.33 -1.37
C ILE A 37 -2.41 -15.47 -1.71
N VAL A 38 -2.78 -16.68 -1.31
CA VAL A 38 -2.04 -17.92 -1.57
C VAL A 38 -2.88 -18.91 -2.37
N PRO A 39 -2.24 -19.86 -3.11
CA PRO A 39 -2.96 -20.95 -3.74
C PRO A 39 -3.55 -21.90 -2.70
N GLY A 40 -4.63 -22.60 -3.07
CA GLY A 40 -5.30 -23.59 -2.24
C GLY A 40 -6.74 -23.21 -1.87
N GLU A 41 -7.34 -23.91 -0.93
CA GLU A 41 -8.72 -23.75 -0.45
C GLU A 41 -8.75 -23.89 1.07
N GLY A 42 -9.58 -23.10 1.76
CA GLY A 42 -9.75 -23.13 3.22
C GLY A 42 -8.51 -22.65 4.00
N ILE A 43 -7.58 -21.94 3.37
CA ILE A 43 -6.34 -21.51 4.01
C ILE A 43 -6.52 -20.13 4.62
N LYS A 44 -6.41 -20.07 5.95
CA LYS A 44 -6.22 -18.84 6.74
C LYS A 44 -5.11 -19.09 7.74
N LYS A 45 -3.87 -18.83 7.31
CA LYS A 45 -2.65 -19.09 8.10
C LYS A 45 -2.00 -17.78 8.50
N GLU A 46 -1.80 -17.58 9.81
CA GLU A 46 -1.13 -16.38 10.32
C GLU A 46 0.29 -16.25 9.77
N ILE A 47 0.70 -15.02 9.49
CA ILE A 47 2.03 -14.69 8.97
C ILE A 47 2.94 -14.42 10.16
N ASP A 48 3.96 -15.24 10.36
CA ASP A 48 4.86 -15.19 11.53
C ASP A 48 5.48 -13.80 11.77
N THR A 49 5.74 -13.05 10.70
CA THR A 49 6.37 -11.72 10.75
C THR A 49 5.36 -10.57 10.87
N LEU A 50 4.05 -10.86 10.77
CA LEU A 50 2.97 -9.87 10.80
C LEU A 50 1.83 -10.39 11.69
N PRO A 51 1.94 -10.29 13.03
CA PRO A 51 0.93 -10.78 13.96
C PRO A 51 -0.47 -10.27 13.64
N GLY A 52 -1.47 -11.15 13.60
CA GLY A 52 -2.86 -10.83 13.23
C GLY A 52 -3.11 -10.64 11.73
N GLN A 53 -2.11 -10.85 10.86
CA GLN A 53 -2.27 -10.88 9.41
C GLN A 53 -2.11 -12.30 8.88
N TYR A 54 -2.77 -12.60 7.76
CA TYR A 54 -2.92 -13.98 7.30
C TYR A 54 -2.58 -14.15 5.83
N HIS A 55 -1.99 -15.28 5.49
CA HIS A 55 -2.06 -15.86 4.16
C HIS A 55 -3.46 -16.44 3.96
N LEU A 56 -4.13 -16.05 2.89
CA LEU A 56 -5.52 -16.40 2.62
C LEU A 56 -5.64 -17.08 1.26
N SER A 57 -6.30 -18.24 1.20
CA SER A 57 -6.81 -18.75 -0.07
C SER A 57 -7.93 -17.84 -0.60
N VAL A 58 -8.28 -17.99 -1.86
CA VAL A 58 -9.26 -17.12 -2.53
C VAL A 58 -10.61 -17.11 -1.80
N ASP A 59 -11.10 -18.26 -1.34
CA ASP A 59 -12.36 -18.39 -0.59
C ASP A 59 -12.31 -17.69 0.78
N GLU A 60 -11.20 -17.78 1.50
CA GLU A 60 -10.99 -17.07 2.78
C GLU A 60 -10.79 -15.57 2.57
N ALA A 61 -10.11 -15.16 1.50
CA ALA A 61 -9.94 -13.75 1.15
C ALA A 61 -11.28 -13.05 0.88
N VAL A 62 -12.25 -13.75 0.26
CA VAL A 62 -13.60 -13.23 0.06
C VAL A 62 -14.29 -12.95 1.39
N LYS A 63 -14.15 -13.83 2.40
CA LYS A 63 -14.75 -13.63 3.73
C LYS A 63 -14.14 -12.42 4.44
N VAL A 64 -12.82 -12.28 4.38
CA VAL A 64 -12.11 -11.13 4.97
C VAL A 64 -12.44 -9.83 4.24
N ALA A 65 -12.57 -9.85 2.93
CA ALA A 65 -13.01 -8.70 2.15
C ALA A 65 -14.44 -8.26 2.49
N GLN A 66 -15.33 -9.22 2.74
CA GLN A 66 -16.69 -8.94 3.22
C GLN A 66 -16.65 -8.32 4.63
N GLU A 67 -15.86 -8.89 5.58
CA GLU A 67 -15.67 -8.31 6.92
C GLU A 67 -15.19 -6.87 6.83
N ALA A 68 -14.19 -6.59 5.99
CA ALA A 68 -13.65 -5.24 5.79
C ALA A 68 -14.74 -4.27 5.30
N TYR A 69 -15.54 -4.69 4.32
CA TYR A 69 -16.64 -3.89 3.79
C TYR A 69 -17.73 -3.61 4.83
N ASP A 70 -18.12 -4.62 5.61
CA ASP A 70 -19.14 -4.51 6.66
C ASP A 70 -18.70 -3.57 7.79
N LEU A 71 -17.40 -3.52 8.08
CA LEU A 71 -16.78 -2.57 9.01
C LEU A 71 -16.66 -1.14 8.43
N GLY A 72 -16.98 -0.94 7.15
CA GLY A 72 -16.94 0.37 6.49
C GLY A 72 -15.67 0.68 5.69
N VAL A 73 -14.67 -0.21 5.69
CA VAL A 73 -13.47 -0.08 4.83
C VAL A 73 -13.89 -0.14 3.36
N ARG A 74 -13.39 0.77 2.52
CA ARG A 74 -13.83 0.91 1.13
C ARG A 74 -12.91 0.29 0.11
N GLY A 75 -11.70 -0.11 0.47
CA GLY A 75 -10.75 -0.70 -0.44
C GLY A 75 -9.89 -1.78 0.19
N VAL A 76 -9.53 -2.77 -0.62
CA VAL A 76 -8.50 -3.77 -0.29
C VAL A 76 -7.41 -3.72 -1.34
N GLU A 77 -6.15 -3.91 -0.91
CA GLU A 77 -5.01 -4.04 -1.82
C GLU A 77 -4.49 -5.47 -1.79
N ILE A 78 -4.38 -6.09 -2.96
CA ILE A 78 -4.07 -7.52 -3.10
C ILE A 78 -2.60 -7.73 -3.43
N PHE A 79 -1.93 -8.57 -2.63
CA PHE A 79 -0.59 -9.10 -2.84
C PHE A 79 -0.68 -10.61 -3.01
N GLY A 80 0.04 -11.17 -4.01
CA GLY A 80 -0.04 -12.59 -4.30
C GLY A 80 1.22 -13.38 -4.00
N ILE A 81 1.04 -14.63 -3.62
CA ILE A 81 2.11 -15.63 -3.56
C ILE A 81 1.78 -16.64 -4.65
N PRO A 82 2.58 -16.72 -5.72
CA PRO A 82 2.27 -17.56 -6.88
C PRO A 82 2.53 -19.04 -6.61
N THR A 83 1.97 -19.90 -7.48
CA THR A 83 2.23 -21.34 -7.47
C THR A 83 3.62 -21.70 -7.99
N TYR A 84 4.20 -20.85 -8.84
CA TYR A 84 5.54 -21.00 -9.39
C TYR A 84 6.22 -19.65 -9.62
N LYS A 85 7.54 -19.67 -9.70
CA LYS A 85 8.36 -18.50 -10.00
C LYS A 85 9.34 -18.86 -11.12
N ASP A 86 9.55 -17.90 -12.03
CA ASP A 86 10.53 -18.01 -13.11
C ASP A 86 11.36 -16.72 -13.26
N GLU A 87 12.23 -16.66 -14.24
CA GLU A 87 13.10 -15.51 -14.44
C GLU A 87 12.34 -14.25 -14.85
N GLN A 88 11.23 -14.40 -15.59
CA GLN A 88 10.39 -13.29 -16.06
C GLN A 88 9.29 -12.93 -15.09
N GLY A 89 9.00 -13.77 -14.10
CA GLY A 89 7.85 -13.58 -13.22
C GLY A 89 6.53 -13.86 -13.92
N SER A 90 6.48 -14.82 -14.87
CA SER A 90 5.33 -15.01 -15.75
C SER A 90 4.03 -15.36 -15.04
N SER A 91 4.11 -15.92 -13.84
CA SER A 91 2.95 -16.14 -12.97
C SER A 91 2.24 -14.85 -12.53
N ALA A 92 2.86 -13.67 -12.67
CA ALA A 92 2.25 -12.40 -12.30
C ALA A 92 1.07 -12.00 -13.20
N TRP A 93 1.04 -12.44 -14.44
CA TRP A 93 -0.05 -12.16 -15.39
C TRP A 93 -0.84 -13.39 -15.84
N ASP A 94 -0.59 -14.53 -15.23
CA ASP A 94 -1.34 -15.76 -15.50
C ASP A 94 -2.72 -15.68 -14.82
N MET A 95 -3.79 -15.74 -15.63
CA MET A 95 -5.17 -15.64 -15.17
C MET A 95 -5.62 -16.75 -14.23
N SER A 96 -4.87 -17.86 -14.16
CA SER A 96 -5.12 -18.98 -13.23
C SER A 96 -4.51 -18.76 -11.85
N GLN A 97 -3.68 -17.75 -11.66
CA GLN A 97 -2.96 -17.51 -10.42
C GLN A 97 -3.83 -16.86 -9.34
N PRO A 98 -3.43 -16.96 -8.06
CA PRO A 98 -4.24 -16.55 -6.92
C PRO A 98 -4.71 -15.10 -6.97
N VAL A 99 -3.91 -14.16 -7.46
CA VAL A 99 -4.28 -12.73 -7.52
C VAL A 99 -5.46 -12.51 -8.45
N GLN A 100 -5.39 -12.96 -9.70
CA GLN A 100 -6.46 -12.78 -10.69
C GLN A 100 -7.73 -13.51 -10.26
N GLN A 101 -7.59 -14.68 -9.65
CA GLN A 101 -8.73 -15.43 -9.11
C GLN A 101 -9.37 -14.71 -7.91
N ALA A 102 -8.57 -14.14 -7.01
CA ALA A 102 -9.07 -13.39 -5.87
C ALA A 102 -9.78 -12.10 -6.32
N ILE A 103 -9.22 -11.37 -7.28
CA ILE A 103 -9.87 -10.18 -7.87
C ILE A 103 -11.28 -10.57 -8.38
N LYS A 104 -11.38 -11.60 -9.22
CA LYS A 104 -12.66 -12.08 -9.77
C LYS A 104 -13.65 -12.47 -8.66
N ALA A 105 -13.20 -13.23 -7.66
CA ALA A 105 -14.04 -13.73 -6.59
C ALA A 105 -14.54 -12.61 -5.67
N ILE A 106 -13.66 -11.69 -5.26
CA ILE A 106 -14.02 -10.54 -4.41
C ILE A 106 -14.97 -9.60 -5.16
N ARG A 107 -14.69 -9.29 -6.42
CA ARG A 107 -15.56 -8.46 -7.27
C ARG A 107 -16.98 -9.02 -7.39
N LYS A 108 -17.09 -10.35 -7.49
CA LYS A 108 -18.39 -11.03 -7.57
C LYS A 108 -19.13 -11.03 -6.23
N ALA A 109 -18.43 -11.28 -5.14
CA ALA A 109 -19.02 -11.43 -3.80
C ALA A 109 -19.30 -10.10 -3.11
N VAL A 110 -18.41 -9.12 -3.25
CA VAL A 110 -18.46 -7.80 -2.58
C VAL A 110 -18.37 -6.69 -3.64
N PRO A 111 -19.39 -6.50 -4.49
CA PRO A 111 -19.31 -5.66 -5.69
C PRO A 111 -19.05 -4.17 -5.42
N ASN A 112 -19.34 -3.70 -4.20
CA ASN A 112 -19.16 -2.30 -3.78
C ASN A 112 -17.82 -2.04 -3.08
N LEU A 113 -16.94 -3.05 -2.94
CA LEU A 113 -15.61 -2.89 -2.40
C LEU A 113 -14.63 -2.58 -3.53
N LEU A 114 -13.80 -1.56 -3.37
CA LEU A 114 -12.72 -1.27 -4.31
C LEU A 114 -11.63 -2.35 -4.20
N VAL A 115 -11.31 -2.97 -5.33
CA VAL A 115 -10.22 -3.94 -5.41
C VAL A 115 -9.04 -3.26 -6.11
N ILE A 116 -7.96 -3.12 -5.37
CA ILE A 116 -6.68 -2.56 -5.79
C ILE A 116 -5.69 -3.71 -5.89
N SER A 117 -4.83 -3.73 -6.88
CA SER A 117 -3.85 -4.80 -7.04
C SER A 117 -2.45 -4.24 -7.23
N ASP A 118 -1.51 -4.77 -6.45
CA ASP A 118 -0.08 -4.47 -6.59
C ASP A 118 0.45 -4.93 -7.95
N VAL A 119 1.15 -4.03 -8.64
CA VAL A 119 1.86 -4.36 -9.89
C VAL A 119 3.35 -4.38 -9.59
N CYS A 120 3.91 -5.58 -9.50
CA CYS A 120 5.32 -5.80 -9.26
C CYS A 120 5.71 -7.22 -9.69
N LEU A 121 6.98 -7.45 -9.94
CA LEU A 121 7.51 -8.77 -10.28
C LEU A 121 8.18 -9.47 -9.09
N CYS A 122 8.49 -8.80 -7.98
CA CYS A 122 9.33 -9.36 -6.92
C CYS A 122 8.74 -10.59 -6.21
N GLN A 123 7.42 -10.76 -6.19
CA GLN A 123 6.78 -11.97 -5.66
C GLN A 123 6.91 -13.15 -6.64
N TYR A 124 7.10 -12.87 -7.93
CA TYR A 124 6.92 -13.79 -9.04
C TYR A 124 8.25 -14.20 -9.70
N THR A 125 9.28 -13.35 -9.63
CA THR A 125 10.61 -13.68 -10.14
C THR A 125 11.33 -14.65 -9.23
N SER A 126 12.12 -15.54 -9.86
CA SER A 126 13.00 -16.48 -9.16
C SER A 126 14.10 -15.78 -8.35
N THR A 127 14.42 -14.53 -8.67
CA THR A 127 15.47 -13.73 -8.02
C THR A 127 14.96 -12.88 -6.86
N GLY A 128 13.64 -12.59 -6.79
CA GLY A 128 13.03 -11.71 -5.81
C GLY A 128 13.22 -10.22 -6.10
N HIS A 129 13.75 -9.85 -7.25
CA HIS A 129 13.83 -8.46 -7.71
C HIS A 129 12.57 -8.03 -8.46
N CYS A 130 12.35 -6.69 -8.53
CA CYS A 130 11.15 -6.10 -9.13
C CYS A 130 11.21 -5.98 -10.65
N GLY A 131 12.32 -6.35 -11.30
CA GLY A 131 12.51 -6.25 -12.73
C GLY A 131 13.30 -7.41 -13.30
N MET A 132 13.44 -7.41 -14.62
CA MET A 132 14.33 -8.29 -15.38
C MET A 132 15.78 -8.05 -15.01
N ILE A 133 16.60 -9.08 -15.12
CA ILE A 133 18.00 -9.03 -14.71
C ILE A 133 18.89 -9.60 -15.81
N ASP A 134 20.00 -8.89 -16.06
CA ASP A 134 21.15 -9.40 -16.81
C ASP A 134 22.42 -9.09 -16.01
N ASP A 135 23.28 -10.07 -15.82
CA ASP A 135 24.55 -9.98 -15.08
C ASP A 135 24.47 -9.14 -13.78
N HIS A 136 23.44 -9.40 -12.96
CA HIS A 136 23.14 -8.69 -11.70
C HIS A 136 22.63 -7.24 -11.85
N GLU A 137 22.43 -6.72 -13.05
CA GLU A 137 21.81 -5.43 -13.31
C GLU A 137 20.31 -5.55 -13.55
N ILE A 138 19.55 -4.57 -13.08
CA ILE A 138 18.12 -4.50 -13.33
C ILE A 138 17.90 -3.78 -14.67
N LEU A 139 17.23 -4.48 -15.58
CA LEU A 139 16.92 -3.96 -16.92
C LEU A 139 15.59 -3.21 -16.87
N ASN A 140 15.66 -1.88 -16.83
CA ASN A 140 14.48 -1.03 -16.71
C ASN A 140 13.52 -1.23 -17.91
N ASP A 141 13.99 -0.98 -19.10
CA ASP A 141 13.15 -0.91 -20.31
C ASP A 141 12.54 -2.27 -20.67
N GLU A 142 13.28 -3.36 -20.48
CA GLU A 142 12.81 -4.73 -20.70
C GLU A 142 11.78 -5.16 -19.66
N THR A 143 11.74 -4.51 -18.49
CA THR A 143 10.77 -4.77 -17.44
C THR A 143 9.41 -4.16 -17.76
N LEU A 144 9.36 -2.98 -18.39
CA LEU A 144 8.11 -2.25 -18.64
C LEU A 144 7.03 -3.08 -19.35
N PRO A 145 7.34 -3.83 -20.45
CA PRO A 145 6.33 -4.65 -21.10
C PRO A 145 5.76 -5.77 -20.20
N LEU A 146 6.52 -6.24 -19.22
CA LEU A 146 6.05 -7.27 -18.28
C LEU A 146 5.10 -6.65 -17.26
N LEU A 147 5.42 -5.48 -16.73
CA LEU A 147 4.53 -4.72 -15.83
C LEU A 147 3.20 -4.38 -16.52
N CYS A 148 3.24 -4.01 -17.80
CA CYS A 148 2.03 -3.81 -18.60
C CYS A 148 1.15 -5.07 -18.68
N LYS A 149 1.75 -6.26 -18.91
CA LYS A 149 1.01 -7.53 -18.90
C LYS A 149 0.36 -7.79 -17.55
N VAL A 150 1.07 -7.53 -16.46
CA VAL A 150 0.52 -7.69 -15.09
C VAL A 150 -0.69 -6.77 -14.90
N ALA A 151 -0.54 -5.48 -15.19
CA ALA A 151 -1.61 -4.49 -15.01
C ALA A 151 -2.86 -4.83 -15.85
N VAL A 152 -2.66 -5.17 -17.15
CA VAL A 152 -3.77 -5.55 -18.03
C VAL A 152 -4.46 -6.83 -17.55
N SER A 153 -3.72 -7.85 -17.10
CA SER A 153 -4.32 -9.08 -16.57
C SER A 153 -5.16 -8.85 -15.31
N GLN A 154 -4.72 -7.94 -14.44
CA GLN A 154 -5.44 -7.55 -13.23
C GLN A 154 -6.70 -6.75 -13.58
N ALA A 155 -6.63 -5.85 -14.55
CA ALA A 155 -7.78 -5.11 -15.08
C ALA A 155 -8.80 -6.07 -15.73
N GLU A 156 -8.34 -7.07 -16.52
CA GLU A 156 -9.17 -8.13 -17.10
C GLU A 156 -9.86 -8.97 -16.00
N ALA A 157 -9.17 -9.23 -14.89
CA ALA A 157 -9.75 -9.91 -13.74
C ALA A 157 -10.81 -9.06 -13.01
N GLY A 158 -10.83 -7.74 -13.24
CA GLY A 158 -11.82 -6.80 -12.69
C GLY A 158 -11.28 -5.87 -11.60
N ALA A 159 -9.98 -5.67 -11.48
CA ALA A 159 -9.41 -4.65 -10.60
C ALA A 159 -9.95 -3.26 -10.95
N HIS A 160 -10.26 -2.45 -9.95
CA HIS A 160 -10.66 -1.06 -10.15
C HIS A 160 -9.47 -0.12 -10.28
N MET A 161 -8.35 -0.51 -9.68
CA MET A 161 -7.13 0.27 -9.59
C MET A 161 -5.93 -0.66 -9.60
N VAL A 162 -4.89 -0.27 -10.30
CA VAL A 162 -3.57 -0.92 -10.25
C VAL A 162 -2.58 -0.02 -9.52
N ALA A 163 -1.67 -0.64 -8.76
CA ALA A 163 -0.74 0.08 -7.90
C ALA A 163 0.72 -0.35 -8.19
N PRO A 164 1.38 0.27 -9.19
CA PRO A 164 2.75 -0.08 -9.56
C PRO A 164 3.72 0.28 -8.44
N SER A 165 4.41 -0.75 -7.92
CA SER A 165 5.30 -0.66 -6.76
C SER A 165 6.74 -1.04 -7.05
N ASP A 166 7.09 -1.22 -8.30
CA ASP A 166 8.39 -1.71 -8.80
C ASP A 166 9.48 -0.64 -8.79
N MET A 167 9.15 0.63 -9.04
CA MET A 167 10.04 1.79 -9.16
C MET A 167 10.90 1.80 -10.45
N MET A 168 10.41 1.20 -11.55
CA MET A 168 11.05 1.37 -12.86
C MET A 168 10.70 2.74 -13.46
N ASP A 169 11.65 3.37 -14.14
CA ASP A 169 11.41 4.64 -14.82
C ASP A 169 10.42 4.46 -15.98
N GLY A 170 9.45 5.37 -16.13
CA GLY A 170 8.47 5.35 -17.21
C GLY A 170 7.34 4.32 -17.06
N ARG A 171 7.27 3.61 -15.93
CA ARG A 171 6.32 2.51 -15.73
C ARG A 171 4.86 2.96 -15.70
N VAL A 172 4.58 4.14 -15.13
CA VAL A 172 3.21 4.65 -15.04
C VAL A 172 2.66 4.94 -16.42
N GLY A 173 3.45 5.61 -17.27
CA GLY A 173 3.10 5.91 -18.65
C GLY A 173 2.89 4.64 -19.48
N ALA A 174 3.81 3.68 -19.39
CA ALA A 174 3.69 2.40 -20.09
C ALA A 174 2.43 1.62 -19.67
N ILE A 175 2.14 1.56 -18.38
CA ILE A 175 0.94 0.90 -17.85
C ILE A 175 -0.33 1.62 -18.29
N ARG A 176 -0.36 2.96 -18.25
CA ARG A 176 -1.53 3.74 -18.68
C ARG A 176 -1.84 3.50 -20.16
N GLU A 177 -0.83 3.58 -21.02
CA GLU A 177 -0.96 3.30 -22.43
C GLU A 177 -1.48 1.87 -22.70
N ALA A 178 -0.93 0.87 -22.00
CA ALA A 178 -1.33 -0.52 -22.16
C ALA A 178 -2.78 -0.77 -21.69
N LEU A 179 -3.21 -0.18 -20.58
CA LEU A 179 -4.57 -0.26 -20.07
C LEU A 179 -5.55 0.38 -21.06
N ASP A 180 -5.24 1.57 -21.58
CA ASP A 180 -6.08 2.29 -22.53
C ASP A 180 -6.20 1.55 -23.87
N ALA A 181 -5.10 1.02 -24.39
CA ALA A 181 -5.08 0.20 -25.59
C ALA A 181 -5.89 -1.09 -25.45
N ALA A 182 -5.95 -1.67 -24.25
CA ALA A 182 -6.77 -2.84 -23.94
C ALA A 182 -8.24 -2.49 -23.62
N GLY A 183 -8.63 -1.21 -23.62
CA GLY A 183 -10.00 -0.75 -23.35
C GLY A 183 -10.32 -0.52 -21.87
N TYR A 184 -9.34 -0.58 -20.95
CA TYR A 184 -9.50 -0.39 -19.52
C TYR A 184 -9.27 1.08 -19.09
N THR A 185 -9.80 2.03 -19.83
CA THR A 185 -9.63 3.47 -19.59
C THR A 185 -10.14 3.97 -18.24
N ASN A 186 -11.01 3.21 -17.57
CA ASN A 186 -11.56 3.54 -16.24
C ASN A 186 -10.81 2.89 -15.09
N VAL A 187 -9.76 2.09 -15.34
CA VAL A 187 -8.90 1.55 -14.30
C VAL A 187 -7.90 2.62 -13.88
N SER A 188 -7.96 3.07 -12.64
CA SER A 188 -7.07 4.10 -12.12
C SER A 188 -5.69 3.54 -11.74
N ILE A 189 -4.70 4.44 -11.65
CA ILE A 189 -3.34 4.12 -11.26
C ILE A 189 -3.00 4.84 -9.96
N MET A 190 -2.71 4.08 -8.89
CA MET A 190 -2.13 4.58 -7.65
C MET A 190 -0.64 4.26 -7.66
N SER A 191 0.18 5.23 -8.05
CA SER A 191 1.61 5.01 -8.16
C SER A 191 2.30 5.06 -6.80
N TYR A 192 3.18 4.10 -6.54
CA TYR A 192 4.17 4.17 -5.46
C TYR A 192 5.30 5.15 -5.89
N ALA A 193 4.92 6.41 -6.08
CA ALA A 193 5.77 7.43 -6.70
C ALA A 193 7.03 7.77 -5.90
N ALA A 194 6.94 7.75 -4.57
CA ALA A 194 8.08 7.96 -3.69
C ALA A 194 8.26 6.75 -2.76
N LYS A 195 8.91 5.71 -3.27
CA LYS A 195 9.20 4.49 -2.51
C LYS A 195 10.69 4.40 -2.17
N TYR A 196 10.99 4.46 -0.90
CA TYR A 196 12.35 4.46 -0.37
C TYR A 196 12.89 3.04 -0.12
N ALA A 197 14.21 2.84 -0.27
CA ALA A 197 14.91 1.60 0.08
C ALA A 197 14.98 1.46 1.62
N SER A 198 13.90 1.01 2.23
CA SER A 198 13.69 1.08 3.66
C SER A 198 13.94 -0.25 4.38
N ALA A 199 14.51 -0.14 5.59
CA ALA A 199 14.63 -1.25 6.54
C ALA A 199 13.27 -1.70 7.09
N TYR A 200 12.24 -0.85 7.06
CA TYR A 200 10.88 -1.15 7.52
C TYR A 200 10.16 -2.22 6.67
N TYR A 201 10.73 -2.69 5.55
CA TYR A 201 10.12 -3.72 4.71
C TYR A 201 10.45 -5.16 5.15
N GLY A 202 11.25 -5.34 6.21
CA GLY A 202 11.67 -6.67 6.65
C GLY A 202 10.52 -7.66 6.80
N PRO A 203 9.48 -7.39 7.60
CA PRO A 203 8.35 -8.30 7.78
C PRO A 203 7.58 -8.62 6.51
N PHE A 204 7.37 -7.64 5.61
CA PHE A 204 6.71 -7.85 4.32
C PHE A 204 7.46 -8.83 3.41
N ARG A 205 8.79 -8.72 3.36
CA ARG A 205 9.61 -9.64 2.53
C ARG A 205 9.42 -11.10 2.93
N GLY A 206 9.27 -11.35 4.24
CA GLY A 206 8.91 -12.67 4.76
C GLY A 206 7.49 -13.08 4.37
N ALA A 207 6.53 -12.15 4.44
CA ALA A 207 5.13 -12.42 4.15
C ALA A 207 4.88 -12.86 2.70
N VAL A 208 5.60 -12.30 1.71
CA VAL A 208 5.39 -12.62 0.28
C VAL A 208 6.56 -13.37 -0.36
N ASN A 209 7.50 -13.89 0.42
CA ASN A 209 8.67 -14.63 -0.07
C ASN A 209 9.43 -13.87 -1.17
N SER A 210 9.63 -12.55 -1.00
CA SER A 210 10.22 -11.66 -2.00
C SER A 210 11.57 -11.08 -1.59
N ALA A 211 12.29 -11.74 -0.67
CA ALA A 211 13.65 -11.34 -0.34
C ALA A 211 14.56 -11.48 -1.57
N PRO A 212 15.35 -10.44 -1.93
CA PRO A 212 16.32 -10.54 -3.01
C PRO A 212 17.31 -11.65 -2.74
N LYS A 213 17.60 -12.49 -3.75
CA LYS A 213 18.59 -13.57 -3.63
C LYS A 213 20.04 -13.08 -3.74
N PHE A 214 20.23 -11.87 -4.24
CA PHE A 214 21.53 -11.19 -4.32
C PHE A 214 21.35 -9.67 -4.20
N GLY A 215 22.41 -8.94 -3.86
CA GLY A 215 22.40 -7.49 -3.78
C GLY A 215 21.33 -6.91 -2.84
N ASP A 216 20.83 -5.78 -3.23
CA ASP A 216 19.71 -5.07 -2.56
C ASP A 216 18.81 -4.37 -3.60
N ARG A 217 17.92 -3.49 -3.17
CA ARG A 217 17.00 -2.77 -4.06
C ARG A 217 17.33 -1.29 -4.23
N LYS A 218 18.53 -0.86 -3.81
CA LYS A 218 18.91 0.57 -3.82
C LYS A 218 19.20 1.12 -5.21
N SER A 219 19.37 0.24 -6.22
CA SER A 219 19.53 0.68 -7.61
C SER A 219 18.24 1.21 -8.25
N TYR A 220 17.07 0.91 -7.64
CA TYR A 220 15.76 1.36 -8.16
C TYR A 220 14.80 1.89 -7.08
N GLN A 221 15.00 1.63 -5.80
CA GLN A 221 14.29 2.30 -4.72
C GLN A 221 15.12 3.48 -4.20
N MET A 222 14.45 4.56 -3.86
CA MET A 222 15.07 5.83 -3.49
C MET A 222 15.94 5.72 -2.22
N ASP A 223 17.00 6.50 -2.17
CA ASP A 223 17.83 6.63 -0.97
C ASP A 223 17.06 7.34 0.16
N PRO A 224 16.97 6.74 1.36
CA PRO A 224 16.33 7.38 2.52
C PRO A 224 16.91 8.77 2.89
N ALA A 225 18.12 9.09 2.48
CA ALA A 225 18.74 10.39 2.72
C ALA A 225 18.26 11.50 1.77
N ASN A 226 17.57 11.13 0.65
CA ASN A 226 17.20 12.06 -0.40
C ASN A 226 15.75 12.51 -0.26
N ARG A 227 15.55 13.82 -0.12
CA ARG A 227 14.22 14.43 -0.07
C ARG A 227 13.80 14.99 -1.43
N LEU A 228 14.69 15.70 -2.11
CA LEU A 228 14.37 16.41 -3.36
C LEU A 228 14.08 15.46 -4.52
N GLU A 229 14.68 14.30 -4.54
CA GLU A 229 14.44 13.23 -5.51
C GLU A 229 12.99 12.79 -5.52
N ALA A 230 12.34 12.70 -4.34
CA ALA A 230 10.93 12.30 -4.23
C ALA A 230 10.01 13.18 -5.09
N PHE A 231 10.25 14.47 -5.14
CA PHE A 231 9.38 15.37 -5.92
C PHE A 231 9.62 15.25 -7.42
N ARG A 232 10.83 14.89 -7.83
CA ARG A 232 11.13 14.56 -9.22
C ARG A 232 10.40 13.30 -9.67
N GLU A 233 10.45 12.24 -8.86
CA GLU A 233 9.73 10.98 -9.12
C GLU A 233 8.21 11.21 -9.19
N ILE A 234 7.67 11.98 -8.23
CA ILE A 234 6.25 12.32 -8.20
C ILE A 234 5.85 13.13 -9.45
N GLU A 235 6.64 14.11 -9.88
CA GLU A 235 6.35 14.92 -11.07
C GLU A 235 6.34 14.08 -12.34
N LEU A 236 7.25 13.12 -12.47
CA LEU A 236 7.29 12.18 -13.58
C LEU A 236 6.04 11.28 -13.60
N ASP A 237 5.72 10.65 -12.46
CA ASP A 237 4.54 9.79 -12.36
C ASP A 237 3.22 10.55 -12.65
N ILE A 238 3.11 11.81 -12.22
CA ILE A 238 1.96 12.68 -12.55
C ILE A 238 1.91 12.94 -14.08
N ALA A 239 3.03 13.28 -14.68
CA ALA A 239 3.12 13.55 -16.12
C ALA A 239 2.81 12.28 -16.94
N GLU A 240 3.10 11.11 -16.42
CA GLU A 240 2.83 9.80 -17.00
C GLU A 240 1.37 9.33 -16.81
N GLY A 241 0.57 10.03 -16.00
CA GLY A 241 -0.86 9.76 -15.84
C GLY A 241 -1.25 9.01 -14.57
N ALA A 242 -0.49 9.14 -13.48
CA ALA A 242 -0.92 8.66 -12.17
C ALA A 242 -2.15 9.44 -11.67
N ASP A 243 -3.15 8.74 -11.15
CA ASP A 243 -4.36 9.34 -10.56
C ASP A 243 -4.19 9.61 -9.06
N ILE A 244 -3.38 8.81 -8.38
CA ILE A 244 -3.09 8.89 -6.94
C ILE A 244 -1.59 8.71 -6.74
N ILE A 245 -1.01 9.53 -5.88
CA ILE A 245 0.41 9.50 -5.53
C ILE A 245 0.59 8.87 -4.17
N MET A 246 1.46 7.86 -4.06
CA MET A 246 1.75 7.20 -2.80
C MET A 246 3.18 7.43 -2.34
N ILE A 247 3.34 7.72 -1.05
CA ILE A 247 4.62 7.76 -0.34
C ILE A 247 4.76 6.51 0.52
N LYS A 248 5.88 5.80 0.42
CA LYS A 248 6.19 4.57 1.15
C LYS A 248 7.65 4.53 1.60
N PRO A 249 7.92 4.31 2.89
CA PRO A 249 7.02 4.20 4.07
C PRO A 249 6.32 5.51 4.43
N ALA A 250 5.47 5.47 5.49
CA ALA A 250 4.70 6.62 5.94
C ALA A 250 5.40 7.43 7.05
N LEU A 251 5.57 6.84 8.25
CA LEU A 251 5.90 7.59 9.46
C LEU A 251 7.23 8.35 9.41
N SER A 252 8.26 7.73 8.85
CA SER A 252 9.59 8.36 8.76
C SER A 252 9.72 9.35 7.59
N TYR A 253 8.64 9.56 6.81
CA TYR A 253 8.60 10.38 5.60
C TYR A 253 7.42 11.36 5.58
N LEU A 254 6.92 11.77 6.76
CA LEU A 254 5.81 12.72 6.88
C LEU A 254 6.17 14.13 6.35
N ASP A 255 7.44 14.47 6.31
CA ASP A 255 7.96 15.67 5.64
C ASP A 255 7.71 15.62 4.13
N ILE A 256 7.95 14.46 3.49
CA ILE A 256 7.64 14.24 2.07
C ILE A 256 6.13 14.29 1.83
N VAL A 257 5.34 13.64 2.69
CA VAL A 257 3.87 13.66 2.62
C VAL A 257 3.34 15.08 2.68
N ARG A 258 3.85 15.87 3.64
CA ARG A 258 3.39 17.26 3.82
C ARG A 258 3.71 18.12 2.60
N GLU A 259 4.94 18.06 2.12
CA GLU A 259 5.37 18.86 0.98
C GLU A 259 4.70 18.41 -0.32
N THR A 260 4.47 17.10 -0.51
CA THR A 260 3.69 16.56 -1.65
C THR A 260 2.27 17.14 -1.65
N ARG A 261 1.60 17.15 -0.49
CA ARG A 261 0.26 17.71 -0.38
C ARG A 261 0.22 19.22 -0.66
N ASP A 262 1.29 19.95 -0.31
CA ASP A 262 1.38 21.39 -0.54
C ASP A 262 1.67 21.75 -2.01
N ARG A 263 2.36 20.85 -2.74
CA ARG A 263 2.75 21.08 -4.15
C ARG A 263 1.72 20.62 -5.16
N TYR A 264 1.02 19.51 -4.88
CA TYR A 264 0.20 18.84 -5.88
C TYR A 264 -1.25 18.67 -5.41
N GLU A 265 -2.19 18.79 -6.35
CA GLU A 265 -3.63 18.67 -6.07
C GLU A 265 -4.13 17.22 -6.03
N LEU A 266 -3.34 16.26 -6.54
CA LEU A 266 -3.73 14.85 -6.57
C LEU A 266 -3.92 14.31 -5.15
N PRO A 267 -4.80 13.29 -4.98
CA PRO A 267 -4.90 12.58 -3.71
C PRO A 267 -3.57 11.94 -3.33
N VAL A 268 -3.16 12.14 -2.07
CA VAL A 268 -1.94 11.57 -1.51
C VAL A 268 -2.30 10.34 -0.70
N ALA A 269 -1.74 9.19 -1.08
CA ALA A 269 -1.78 7.95 -0.32
C ALA A 269 -0.47 7.74 0.44
N VAL A 270 -0.55 7.03 1.56
CA VAL A 270 0.63 6.56 2.30
C VAL A 270 0.48 5.09 2.66
N TYR A 271 1.60 4.39 2.74
CA TYR A 271 1.62 3.02 3.25
C TYR A 271 2.25 2.98 4.64
N ASN A 272 1.42 2.69 5.66
CA ASN A 272 1.89 2.31 6.99
C ASN A 272 2.41 0.88 6.92
N VAL A 273 3.74 0.75 6.72
CA VAL A 273 4.36 -0.50 6.27
C VAL A 273 4.55 -1.53 7.37
N SER A 274 4.94 -2.71 6.95
CA SER A 274 5.05 -3.91 7.79
C SER A 274 5.95 -3.74 9.03
N GLY A 275 7.07 -3.01 8.91
CA GLY A 275 7.95 -2.73 10.05
C GLY A 275 7.33 -1.74 11.03
N GLU A 276 6.64 -0.71 10.54
CA GLU A 276 5.91 0.24 11.39
C GLU A 276 4.81 -0.49 12.18
N TYR A 277 4.06 -1.37 11.51
CA TYR A 277 3.04 -2.22 12.14
C TYR A 277 3.64 -3.17 13.17
N ALA A 278 4.67 -3.93 12.80
CA ALA A 278 5.28 -4.94 13.66
C ALA A 278 5.90 -4.34 14.94
N MET A 279 6.50 -3.14 14.85
CA MET A 279 7.02 -2.41 16.02
C MET A 279 5.91 -2.08 17.01
N VAL A 280 4.76 -1.62 16.54
CA VAL A 280 3.60 -1.30 17.40
C VAL A 280 3.06 -2.57 18.05
N LYS A 281 2.80 -3.64 17.27
CA LYS A 281 2.32 -4.93 17.80
C LYS A 281 3.29 -5.52 18.83
N SER A 282 4.60 -5.47 18.59
CA SER A 282 5.59 -5.99 19.51
C SER A 282 5.66 -5.19 20.80
N ALA A 283 5.61 -3.86 20.73
CA ALA A 283 5.63 -3.02 21.92
C ALA A 283 4.32 -3.15 22.73
N ALA A 284 3.18 -3.29 22.09
CA ALA A 284 1.89 -3.54 22.72
C ALA A 284 1.87 -4.90 23.43
N ALA A 285 2.32 -5.96 22.76
CA ALA A 285 2.42 -7.30 23.36
C ALA A 285 3.35 -7.35 24.59
N ALA A 286 4.38 -6.49 24.62
CA ALA A 286 5.27 -6.32 25.77
C ALA A 286 4.69 -5.40 26.87
N GLY A 287 3.49 -4.84 26.71
CA GLY A 287 2.85 -3.94 27.66
C GLY A 287 3.50 -2.57 27.81
N LEU A 288 4.30 -2.15 26.81
CA LEU A 288 5.04 -0.88 26.83
C LEU A 288 4.19 0.30 26.33
N ILE A 289 3.16 0.03 25.57
CA ILE A 289 2.27 1.03 24.96
C ILE A 289 0.82 0.56 25.01
N ASP A 290 -0.11 1.53 24.95
CA ASP A 290 -1.51 1.31 24.63
C ASP A 290 -1.63 1.30 23.10
N GLU A 291 -2.01 0.14 22.54
CA GLU A 291 -2.03 -0.09 21.09
C GLU A 291 -3.02 0.82 20.38
N GLU A 292 -4.27 0.86 20.85
CA GLU A 292 -5.32 1.66 20.24
C GLU A 292 -4.94 3.14 20.20
N ARG A 293 -4.53 3.68 21.34
CA ARG A 293 -4.15 5.10 21.43
C ARG A 293 -2.98 5.45 20.52
N LEU A 294 -1.95 4.60 20.47
CA LEU A 294 -0.79 4.86 19.64
C LEU A 294 -1.12 4.74 18.14
N VAL A 295 -1.90 3.73 17.75
CA VAL A 295 -2.32 3.55 16.36
C VAL A 295 -3.18 4.73 15.90
N MET A 296 -4.17 5.15 16.69
CA MET A 296 -5.02 6.29 16.36
C MET A 296 -4.22 7.60 16.23
N GLU A 297 -3.26 7.84 17.12
CA GLU A 297 -2.36 9.01 17.03
C GLU A 297 -1.46 8.93 15.78
N THR A 298 -0.97 7.74 15.45
CA THR A 298 -0.17 7.49 14.24
C THR A 298 -0.97 7.80 12.97
N MET A 299 -2.21 7.31 12.85
CA MET A 299 -3.08 7.60 11.71
C MET A 299 -3.38 9.10 11.59
N LEU A 300 -3.70 9.75 12.72
CA LEU A 300 -3.90 11.20 12.75
C LEU A 300 -2.64 11.98 12.34
N SER A 301 -1.45 11.49 12.64
CA SER A 301 -0.20 12.13 12.22
C SER A 301 -0.03 12.09 10.70
N MET A 302 -0.37 10.98 10.05
CA MET A 302 -0.38 10.84 8.59
C MET A 302 -1.45 11.74 7.94
N LYS A 303 -2.66 11.76 8.49
CA LYS A 303 -3.75 12.67 8.04
C LYS A 303 -3.34 14.14 8.17
N ARG A 304 -2.75 14.53 9.30
CA ARG A 304 -2.28 15.91 9.55
C ARG A 304 -1.14 16.30 8.59
N ALA A 305 -0.29 15.35 8.21
CA ALA A 305 0.72 15.58 7.17
C ALA A 305 0.10 15.78 5.78
N GLY A 306 -1.14 15.32 5.55
CA GLY A 306 -1.85 15.54 4.29
C GLY A 306 -2.27 14.28 3.54
N ALA A 307 -2.03 13.09 4.12
CA ALA A 307 -2.51 11.85 3.52
C ALA A 307 -4.05 11.83 3.49
N LYS A 308 -4.61 11.55 2.31
CA LYS A 308 -6.04 11.28 2.13
C LYS A 308 -6.34 9.81 2.32
N ILE A 309 -5.46 8.93 1.84
CA ILE A 309 -5.61 7.49 1.83
C ILE A 309 -4.48 6.86 2.65
N ILE A 310 -4.81 5.91 3.51
CA ILE A 310 -3.84 5.19 4.33
C ILE A 310 -4.01 3.69 4.12
N ILE A 311 -2.97 3.05 3.55
CA ILE A 311 -2.89 1.60 3.51
C ILE A 311 -2.25 1.15 4.82
N THR A 312 -2.95 0.30 5.57
CA THR A 312 -2.46 -0.15 6.87
C THR A 312 -3.00 -1.52 7.25
N TYR A 313 -2.17 -2.32 7.88
CA TYR A 313 -2.54 -3.61 8.48
C TYR A 313 -3.47 -3.45 9.69
N HIS A 314 -3.52 -2.26 10.30
CA HIS A 314 -4.43 -1.93 11.40
C HIS A 314 -5.86 -1.60 10.93
N ALA A 315 -6.17 -1.62 9.63
CA ALA A 315 -7.42 -1.09 9.10
C ALA A 315 -8.68 -1.69 9.75
N LEU A 316 -8.70 -3.01 10.00
CA LEU A 316 -9.85 -3.66 10.63
C LEU A 316 -9.96 -3.34 12.14
N ASP A 317 -8.84 -3.21 12.83
CA ASP A 317 -8.81 -2.81 14.23
C ASP A 317 -9.30 -1.35 14.38
N ILE A 318 -8.77 -0.44 13.56
CA ILE A 318 -9.20 0.97 13.52
C ILE A 318 -10.69 1.08 13.22
N ALA A 319 -11.18 0.33 12.23
CA ALA A 319 -12.60 0.34 11.87
C ALA A 319 -13.50 -0.07 13.04
N LYS A 320 -13.08 -1.05 13.86
CA LYS A 320 -13.77 -1.46 15.09
C LYS A 320 -13.71 -0.39 16.18
N TRP A 321 -12.56 0.27 16.36
CA TRP A 321 -12.40 1.34 17.36
C TRP A 321 -13.20 2.59 17.02
N LEU A 322 -13.33 2.94 15.75
CA LEU A 322 -14.12 4.09 15.30
C LEU A 322 -15.64 3.90 15.46
N GLN A 323 -16.11 2.67 15.72
CA GLN A 323 -17.52 2.36 15.96
C GLN A 323 -17.91 2.38 17.45
N GLN A 324 -16.95 2.46 18.35
CA GLN A 324 -17.15 2.56 19.80
C GLN A 324 -17.43 3.98 20.26
#